data_676db8d0d0a441825d5cc7dbad812021
#
_entry.id   676db8d0d0a441825d5cc7dbad812021
#
_cell.length_a   1.000
_cell.length_b   1.000
_cell.length_c   1.000
_cell.angle_alpha   90.00
_cell.angle_beta   90.00
_cell.angle_gamma   90.00
#
_symmetry.space_group_name_H-M   'P 1'
#
loop_
_entity.id
_entity.type
_entity.pdbx_description
1 polymer ?
#
loop_
_entity_poly.entity_id
_entity_poly.type
_entity_poly.pdbx_seq_one_letter_code
_entity_poly.pdbx_strand_id
1 'polypeptide(L)'
;MADGLVDYAQFLETVRRDYDRAEEMYKRAVETDPKYARGLGNYARFLKNARRDYDRAEEMYKRALETDPNHAINLGNYAWFLQYARRDYDRAEEMYKRAVEANPNNAINLGNYAVFLQDVRRDSDGAEEMYKRAVEANSEYARGIGNYADFLETVRRDSDGAEEMYKRAVEADPNNANSLGNYADFLETVRRDYDRAEEMYKRAVEADPKYAWGLRKYAHFLQYVRHNYDRAEEMYQRFVEADHGRLFRGWS
;
A
#
# COMPACT_ATOMS: atom_id res chain seq x y z
N MET A 1 -25.69 14.72 6.95
CA MET A 1 -26.23 13.46 7.57
C MET A 1 -25.53 12.23 6.97
N ALA A 2 -25.48 12.07 5.66
CA ALA A 2 -24.79 10.95 5.00
C ALA A 2 -23.29 10.90 5.32
N ASP A 3 -22.61 12.05 5.40
CA ASP A 3 -21.17 12.15 5.75
C ASP A 3 -20.88 11.55 7.13
N GLY A 4 -21.65 11.92 8.16
CA GLY A 4 -21.49 11.35 9.51
C GLY A 4 -21.75 9.85 9.60
N LEU A 5 -22.65 9.31 8.74
CA LEU A 5 -22.84 7.88 8.64
C LEU A 5 -21.63 7.16 8.02
N VAL A 6 -20.99 7.78 7.02
CA VAL A 6 -19.74 7.25 6.43
C VAL A 6 -18.61 7.28 7.43
N ASP A 7 -18.43 8.38 8.17
CA ASP A 7 -17.37 8.48 9.19
C ASP A 7 -17.56 7.45 10.31
N TYR A 8 -18.81 7.24 10.74
CA TYR A 8 -19.13 6.20 11.73
C TYR A 8 -18.91 4.78 11.18
N ALA A 9 -19.26 4.54 9.92
CA ALA A 9 -18.98 3.27 9.26
C ALA A 9 -17.46 2.99 9.21
N GLN A 10 -16.66 3.98 8.85
CA GLN A 10 -15.20 3.87 8.84
C GLN A 10 -14.63 3.58 10.24
N PHE A 11 -15.13 4.24 11.27
CA PHE A 11 -14.74 3.95 12.66
C PHE A 11 -15.06 2.51 13.06
N LEU A 12 -16.26 2.01 12.72
CA LEU A 12 -16.66 0.63 12.97
C LEU A 12 -15.77 -0.36 12.20
N GLU A 13 -15.45 -0.05 10.93
CA GLU A 13 -14.56 -0.86 10.07
C GLU A 13 -13.14 -0.94 10.65
N THR A 14 -12.53 0.21 10.96
CA THR A 14 -11.09 0.30 11.20
C THR A 14 -10.71 0.12 12.67
N VAL A 15 -11.52 0.65 13.59
CA VAL A 15 -11.23 0.66 15.02
C VAL A 15 -11.93 -0.50 15.74
N ARG A 16 -13.23 -0.67 15.49
CA ARG A 16 -14.04 -1.69 16.16
C ARG A 16 -13.99 -3.05 15.46
N ARG A 17 -13.66 -3.07 14.16
CA ARG A 17 -13.72 -4.26 13.29
C ARG A 17 -15.09 -4.93 13.31
N ASP A 18 -16.13 -4.12 13.52
CA ASP A 18 -17.53 -4.53 13.48
C ASP A 18 -18.05 -4.31 12.06
N TYR A 19 -17.76 -5.28 11.20
CA TYR A 19 -18.04 -5.18 9.76
C TYR A 19 -19.55 -5.20 9.46
N ASP A 20 -20.38 -5.86 10.29
CA ASP A 20 -21.81 -5.92 10.06
C ASP A 20 -22.46 -4.56 10.30
N ARG A 21 -22.14 -3.93 11.41
CA ARG A 21 -22.61 -2.57 11.69
C ARG A 21 -21.98 -1.52 10.76
N ALA A 22 -20.73 -1.70 10.36
CA ALA A 22 -20.11 -0.84 9.37
C ALA A 22 -20.88 -0.87 8.05
N GLU A 23 -21.23 -2.07 7.56
CA GLU A 23 -22.01 -2.22 6.33
C GLU A 23 -23.39 -1.59 6.44
N GLU A 24 -24.06 -1.76 7.57
CA GLU A 24 -25.37 -1.11 7.81
C GLU A 24 -25.27 0.41 7.69
N MET A 25 -24.23 1.00 8.29
CA MET A 25 -24.02 2.47 8.23
C MET A 25 -23.70 2.94 6.82
N TYR A 26 -22.88 2.18 6.05
CA TYR A 26 -22.65 2.50 4.65
C TYR A 26 -23.92 2.44 3.81
N LYS A 27 -24.77 1.40 3.98
CA LYS A 27 -26.07 1.29 3.30
C LYS A 27 -26.95 2.49 3.61
N ARG A 28 -27.09 2.84 4.88
CA ARG A 28 -27.89 4.00 5.31
C ARG A 28 -27.34 5.31 4.73
N ALA A 29 -26.03 5.47 4.63
CA ALA A 29 -25.45 6.66 4.01
C ALA A 29 -25.83 6.77 2.53
N VAL A 30 -25.77 5.69 1.77
CA VAL A 30 -26.15 5.63 0.35
C VAL A 30 -27.67 5.80 0.16
N GLU A 31 -28.50 5.32 1.08
CA GLU A 31 -29.95 5.56 1.08
C GLU A 31 -30.30 7.01 1.40
N THR A 32 -29.57 7.62 2.35
CA THR A 32 -29.78 9.02 2.76
C THR A 32 -29.36 9.99 1.66
N ASP A 33 -28.29 9.71 0.95
CA ASP A 33 -27.83 10.50 -0.20
C ASP A 33 -27.27 9.57 -1.31
N PRO A 34 -28.14 9.15 -2.24
CA PRO A 34 -27.74 8.27 -3.34
C PRO A 34 -26.72 8.88 -4.32
N LYS A 35 -26.51 10.20 -4.26
CA LYS A 35 -25.56 10.95 -5.09
C LYS A 35 -24.32 11.40 -4.33
N TYR A 36 -24.07 10.85 -3.15
CA TYR A 36 -22.86 11.15 -2.39
C TYR A 36 -21.68 10.31 -2.88
N ALA A 37 -20.94 10.82 -3.90
CA ALA A 37 -19.86 10.10 -4.58
C ALA A 37 -18.79 9.58 -3.61
N ARG A 38 -18.39 10.35 -2.59
CA ARG A 38 -17.42 9.91 -1.56
C ARG A 38 -17.98 8.72 -0.76
N GLY A 39 -19.24 8.77 -0.37
CA GLY A 39 -19.89 7.68 0.38
C GLY A 39 -19.96 6.39 -0.42
N LEU A 40 -20.37 6.49 -1.69
CA LEU A 40 -20.39 5.36 -2.62
C LEU A 40 -19.00 4.74 -2.79
N GLY A 41 -17.96 5.55 -2.99
CA GLY A 41 -16.58 5.09 -3.12
C GLY A 41 -16.04 4.40 -1.85
N ASN A 42 -16.35 4.94 -0.67
CA ASN A 42 -15.97 4.33 0.60
C ASN A 42 -16.69 2.99 0.84
N TYR A 43 -17.97 2.91 0.48
CA TYR A 43 -18.72 1.65 0.56
C TYR A 43 -18.16 0.60 -0.42
N ALA A 44 -17.82 1.02 -1.65
CA ALA A 44 -17.16 0.14 -2.62
C ALA A 44 -15.85 -0.44 -2.06
N ARG A 45 -15.02 0.42 -1.46
CA ARG A 45 -13.76 0.01 -0.83
C ARG A 45 -13.98 -0.98 0.33
N PHE A 46 -15.00 -0.74 1.16
CA PHE A 46 -15.38 -1.65 2.24
C PHE A 46 -15.84 -3.01 1.70
N LEU A 47 -16.74 -3.03 0.70
CA LEU A 47 -17.23 -4.27 0.07
C LEU A 47 -16.06 -5.09 -0.50
N LYS A 48 -15.11 -4.44 -1.17
CA LYS A 48 -13.91 -5.08 -1.69
C LYS A 48 -13.03 -5.68 -0.58
N ASN A 49 -12.72 -4.89 0.46
CA ASN A 49 -11.71 -5.26 1.45
C ASN A 49 -12.24 -6.18 2.55
N ALA A 50 -13.40 -5.86 3.10
CA ALA A 50 -13.97 -6.54 4.26
C ALA A 50 -14.90 -7.70 3.87
N ARG A 51 -15.70 -7.52 2.80
CA ARG A 51 -16.69 -8.52 2.37
C ARG A 51 -16.20 -9.39 1.22
N ARG A 52 -15.19 -8.95 0.46
CA ARG A 52 -14.74 -9.57 -0.80
C ARG A 52 -15.88 -9.71 -1.81
N ASP A 53 -16.88 -8.84 -1.70
CA ASP A 53 -18.04 -8.76 -2.62
C ASP A 53 -17.66 -7.83 -3.78
N TYR A 54 -16.97 -8.41 -4.75
CA TYR A 54 -16.41 -7.66 -5.87
C TYR A 54 -17.48 -7.14 -6.83
N ASP A 55 -18.62 -7.83 -6.96
CA ASP A 55 -19.68 -7.41 -7.87
C ASP A 55 -20.37 -6.16 -7.34
N ARG A 56 -20.76 -6.16 -6.07
CA ARG A 56 -21.33 -4.98 -5.43
C ARG A 56 -20.31 -3.85 -5.29
N ALA A 57 -19.05 -4.16 -5.04
CA ALA A 57 -18.00 -3.14 -5.00
C ALA A 57 -17.88 -2.42 -6.35
N GLU A 58 -17.87 -3.17 -7.47
CA GLU A 58 -17.79 -2.57 -8.80
C GLU A 58 -19.03 -1.72 -9.12
N GLU A 59 -20.21 -2.17 -8.76
CA GLU A 59 -21.45 -1.38 -8.90
C GLU A 59 -21.34 -0.04 -8.17
N MET A 60 -20.88 -0.05 -6.91
CA MET A 60 -20.74 1.18 -6.12
C MET A 60 -19.66 2.12 -6.69
N TYR A 61 -18.55 1.60 -7.23
CA TYR A 61 -17.57 2.45 -7.92
C TYR A 61 -18.15 3.10 -9.17
N LYS A 62 -18.90 2.36 -9.99
CA LYS A 62 -19.56 2.91 -11.19
C LYS A 62 -20.55 4.01 -10.82
N ARG A 63 -21.42 3.79 -9.83
CA ARG A 63 -22.36 4.78 -9.33
C ARG A 63 -21.63 6.02 -8.79
N ALA A 64 -20.52 5.85 -8.07
CA ALA A 64 -19.73 6.96 -7.59
C ALA A 64 -19.22 7.86 -8.73
N LEU A 65 -18.75 7.24 -9.82
CA LEU A 65 -18.25 7.96 -10.99
C LEU A 65 -19.34 8.47 -11.91
N GLU A 66 -20.54 7.91 -11.90
CA GLU A 66 -21.74 8.50 -12.54
C GLU A 66 -22.14 9.80 -11.85
N THR A 67 -21.97 9.85 -10.53
CA THR A 67 -22.30 11.03 -9.71
C THR A 67 -21.25 12.12 -9.81
N ASP A 68 -19.98 11.76 -9.72
CA ASP A 68 -18.84 12.66 -9.88
C ASP A 68 -17.77 12.00 -10.76
N PRO A 69 -17.82 12.22 -12.08
CA PRO A 69 -16.93 11.60 -13.04
C PRO A 69 -15.44 11.93 -12.87
N ASN A 70 -15.14 13.04 -12.16
CA ASN A 70 -13.78 13.53 -11.94
C ASN A 70 -13.32 13.42 -10.47
N HIS A 71 -13.98 12.59 -9.68
CA HIS A 71 -13.56 12.36 -8.29
C HIS A 71 -12.27 11.54 -8.24
N ALA A 72 -11.13 12.20 -8.18
CA ALA A 72 -9.79 11.60 -8.32
C ALA A 72 -9.56 10.38 -7.41
N ILE A 73 -10.05 10.43 -6.15
CA ILE A 73 -9.88 9.31 -5.21
C ILE A 73 -10.70 8.09 -5.65
N ASN A 74 -11.93 8.28 -6.12
CA ASN A 74 -12.76 7.18 -6.59
C ASN A 74 -12.20 6.56 -7.87
N LEU A 75 -11.71 7.40 -8.81
CA LEU A 75 -11.04 6.96 -10.01
C LEU A 75 -9.81 6.09 -9.68
N GLY A 76 -8.93 6.55 -8.78
CA GLY A 76 -7.75 5.78 -8.36
C GLY A 76 -8.10 4.47 -7.63
N ASN A 77 -9.10 4.51 -6.74
CA ASN A 77 -9.56 3.30 -6.04
C ASN A 77 -10.19 2.29 -6.99
N TYR A 78 -10.96 2.76 -7.99
CA TYR A 78 -11.56 1.89 -8.99
C TYR A 78 -10.51 1.33 -9.95
N ALA A 79 -9.51 2.13 -10.36
CA ALA A 79 -8.37 1.65 -11.13
C ALA A 79 -7.64 0.50 -10.42
N TRP A 80 -7.34 0.70 -9.14
CA TRP A 80 -6.71 -0.33 -8.31
C TRP A 80 -7.58 -1.60 -8.20
N PHE A 81 -8.89 -1.44 -8.02
CA PHE A 81 -9.84 -2.56 -8.00
C PHE A 81 -9.84 -3.32 -9.33
N LEU A 82 -9.90 -2.62 -10.46
CA LEU A 82 -9.85 -3.23 -11.79
C LEU A 82 -8.55 -4.01 -12.02
N GLN A 83 -7.42 -3.45 -11.60
CA GLN A 83 -6.11 -4.09 -11.71
C GLN A 83 -6.03 -5.39 -10.91
N TYR A 84 -6.35 -5.37 -9.61
CA TYR A 84 -6.04 -6.49 -8.72
C TYR A 84 -7.21 -7.47 -8.53
N ALA A 85 -8.46 -6.98 -8.54
CA ALA A 85 -9.63 -7.82 -8.33
C ALA A 85 -10.22 -8.36 -9.63
N ARG A 86 -10.28 -7.52 -10.68
CA ARG A 86 -10.86 -7.91 -11.97
C ARG A 86 -9.83 -8.32 -13.01
N ARG A 87 -8.57 -7.90 -12.85
CA ARG A 87 -7.50 -8.05 -13.85
C ARG A 87 -7.86 -7.44 -15.20
N ASP A 88 -8.70 -6.40 -15.18
CA ASP A 88 -9.09 -5.63 -16.35
C ASP A 88 -8.12 -4.45 -16.50
N TYR A 89 -6.99 -4.75 -17.13
CA TYR A 89 -5.86 -3.83 -17.17
C TYR A 89 -6.11 -2.61 -18.07
N ASP A 90 -6.90 -2.77 -19.13
CA ASP A 90 -7.19 -1.67 -20.04
C ASP A 90 -8.09 -0.62 -19.37
N ARG A 91 -9.14 -1.07 -18.71
CA ARG A 91 -9.99 -0.16 -17.94
C ARG A 91 -9.26 0.39 -16.70
N ALA A 92 -8.39 -0.40 -16.07
CA ALA A 92 -7.56 0.10 -14.96
C ALA A 92 -6.69 1.27 -15.40
N GLU A 93 -6.01 1.15 -16.55
CA GLU A 93 -5.18 2.23 -17.09
C GLU A 93 -5.97 3.50 -17.41
N GLU A 94 -7.14 3.34 -18.05
CA GLU A 94 -8.03 4.47 -18.31
C GLU A 94 -8.38 5.22 -17.02
N MET A 95 -8.76 4.48 -15.97
CA MET A 95 -9.13 5.09 -14.70
C MET A 95 -7.93 5.73 -14.00
N TYR A 96 -6.71 5.14 -14.09
CA TYR A 96 -5.50 5.78 -13.57
C TYR A 96 -5.19 7.09 -14.29
N LYS A 97 -5.24 7.12 -15.62
CA LYS A 97 -5.05 8.34 -16.41
C LYS A 97 -6.02 9.44 -15.98
N ARG A 98 -7.30 9.12 -15.92
CA ARG A 98 -8.33 10.06 -15.45
C ARG A 98 -8.12 10.51 -14.01
N ALA A 99 -7.65 9.64 -13.12
CA ALA A 99 -7.36 10.01 -11.74
C ALA A 99 -6.23 11.04 -11.64
N VAL A 100 -5.18 10.87 -12.44
CA VAL A 100 -4.04 11.80 -12.53
C VAL A 100 -4.44 13.11 -13.22
N GLU A 101 -5.29 13.08 -14.23
CA GLU A 101 -5.84 14.28 -14.86
C GLU A 101 -6.74 15.08 -13.91
N ALA A 102 -7.61 14.38 -13.16
CA ALA A 102 -8.52 15.02 -12.21
C ALA A 102 -7.80 15.65 -11.01
N ASN A 103 -6.69 15.07 -10.55
CA ASN A 103 -5.83 15.66 -9.52
C ASN A 103 -4.35 15.32 -9.78
N PRO A 104 -3.63 16.19 -10.52
CA PRO A 104 -2.24 15.98 -10.91
C PRO A 104 -1.24 15.91 -9.74
N ASN A 105 -1.64 16.37 -8.55
CA ASN A 105 -0.79 16.41 -7.35
C ASN A 105 -1.22 15.36 -6.30
N ASN A 106 -2.01 14.36 -6.68
CA ASN A 106 -2.33 13.28 -5.78
C ASN A 106 -1.22 12.21 -5.79
N ALA A 107 -0.30 12.29 -4.84
CA ALA A 107 0.85 11.39 -4.74
C ALA A 107 0.46 9.88 -4.71
N ILE A 108 -0.70 9.55 -4.09
CA ILE A 108 -1.18 8.16 -4.01
C ILE A 108 -1.59 7.65 -5.40
N ASN A 109 -2.34 8.45 -6.17
CA ASN A 109 -2.76 8.08 -7.52
C ASN A 109 -1.57 7.98 -8.46
N LEU A 110 -0.64 8.95 -8.38
CA LEU A 110 0.60 8.94 -9.16
C LEU A 110 1.43 7.69 -8.84
N GLY A 111 1.67 7.38 -7.56
CA GLY A 111 2.43 6.20 -7.15
C GLY A 111 1.76 4.88 -7.55
N ASN A 112 0.44 4.76 -7.43
CA ASN A 112 -0.29 3.57 -7.87
C ASN A 112 -0.23 3.40 -9.40
N TYR A 113 -0.33 4.50 -10.16
CA TYR A 113 -0.19 4.45 -11.62
C TYR A 113 1.24 4.10 -12.03
N ALA A 114 2.26 4.61 -11.33
CA ALA A 114 3.66 4.22 -11.56
C ALA A 114 3.86 2.70 -11.40
N VAL A 115 3.36 2.12 -10.31
CA VAL A 115 3.40 0.66 -10.08
C VAL A 115 2.67 -0.10 -11.20
N PHE A 116 1.52 0.39 -11.66
CA PHE A 116 0.79 -0.22 -12.77
C PHE A 116 1.61 -0.20 -14.07
N LEU A 117 2.21 0.94 -14.42
CA LEU A 117 3.05 1.08 -15.61
C LEU A 117 4.26 0.13 -15.53
N GLN A 118 4.92 0.06 -14.38
CA GLN A 118 6.05 -0.83 -14.14
C GLN A 118 5.66 -2.30 -14.28
N ASP A 119 4.66 -2.76 -13.53
CA ASP A 119 4.40 -4.19 -13.34
C ASP A 119 3.54 -4.78 -14.45
N VAL A 120 2.58 -4.00 -14.97
CA VAL A 120 1.59 -4.48 -15.93
C VAL A 120 1.96 -4.08 -17.37
N ARG A 121 2.28 -2.80 -17.60
CA ARG A 121 2.60 -2.32 -18.95
C ARG A 121 4.06 -2.48 -19.34
N ARG A 122 4.95 -2.68 -18.33
CA ARG A 122 6.40 -2.72 -18.55
C ARG A 122 6.95 -1.43 -19.17
N ASP A 123 6.24 -0.33 -18.94
CA ASP A 123 6.62 1.01 -19.37
C ASP A 123 7.47 1.65 -18.26
N SER A 124 8.78 1.43 -18.34
CA SER A 124 9.71 1.92 -17.32
C SER A 124 9.87 3.45 -17.35
N ASP A 125 9.73 4.08 -18.52
CA ASP A 125 9.88 5.53 -18.62
C ASP A 125 8.66 6.25 -18.08
N GLY A 126 7.47 5.79 -18.44
CA GLY A 126 6.22 6.29 -17.86
C GLY A 126 6.13 6.04 -16.35
N ALA A 127 6.59 4.87 -15.88
CA ALA A 127 6.64 4.58 -14.44
C ALA A 127 7.54 5.55 -13.69
N GLU A 128 8.75 5.81 -14.20
CA GLU A 128 9.68 6.74 -13.56
C GLU A 128 9.14 8.18 -13.51
N GLU A 129 8.52 8.65 -14.59
CA GLU A 129 7.87 9.95 -14.58
C GLU A 129 6.82 10.07 -13.48
N MET A 130 5.94 9.06 -13.36
CA MET A 130 4.90 9.07 -12.33
C MET A 130 5.47 8.96 -10.91
N TYR A 131 6.53 8.18 -10.70
CA TYR A 131 7.22 8.12 -9.41
C TYR A 131 7.83 9.47 -9.02
N LYS A 132 8.54 10.14 -9.93
CA LYS A 132 9.10 11.48 -9.68
C LYS A 132 8.02 12.47 -9.27
N ARG A 133 6.94 12.53 -10.04
CA ARG A 133 5.79 13.39 -9.75
C ARG A 133 5.14 13.05 -8.40
N ALA A 134 5.05 11.76 -8.02
CA ALA A 134 4.51 11.36 -6.72
C ALA A 134 5.35 11.87 -5.56
N VAL A 135 6.68 11.78 -5.67
CA VAL A 135 7.63 12.28 -4.65
C VAL A 135 7.64 13.81 -4.57
N GLU A 136 7.48 14.51 -5.70
CA GLU A 136 7.34 15.98 -5.74
C GLU A 136 6.01 16.43 -5.13
N ALA A 137 4.92 15.72 -5.42
CA ALA A 137 3.58 16.05 -4.92
C ALA A 137 3.46 15.85 -3.39
N ASN A 138 4.16 14.89 -2.83
CA ASN A 138 4.22 14.66 -1.38
C ASN A 138 5.54 14.01 -0.98
N SER A 139 6.45 14.84 -0.46
CA SER A 139 7.77 14.42 0.03
C SER A 139 7.74 13.64 1.36
N GLU A 140 6.57 13.51 1.99
CA GLU A 140 6.37 12.76 3.23
C GLU A 140 5.63 11.43 3.00
N TYR A 141 5.30 11.11 1.74
CA TYR A 141 4.65 9.85 1.40
C TYR A 141 5.66 8.69 1.36
N ALA A 142 6.12 8.24 2.54
CA ALA A 142 7.16 7.23 2.71
C ALA A 142 6.99 5.99 1.82
N ARG A 143 5.77 5.46 1.69
CA ARG A 143 5.50 4.30 0.84
C ARG A 143 5.74 4.58 -0.65
N GLY A 144 5.34 5.74 -1.14
CA GLY A 144 5.55 6.12 -2.53
C GLY A 144 7.05 6.31 -2.84
N ILE A 145 7.77 6.93 -1.90
CA ILE A 145 9.22 7.12 -1.99
C ILE A 145 9.94 5.76 -1.97
N GLY A 146 9.51 4.84 -1.09
CA GLY A 146 10.05 3.48 -1.02
C GLY A 146 9.83 2.67 -2.29
N ASN A 147 8.66 2.78 -2.91
CA ASN A 147 8.38 2.14 -4.20
C ASN A 147 9.27 2.70 -5.32
N TYR A 148 9.55 4.01 -5.31
CA TYR A 148 10.47 4.62 -6.26
C TYR A 148 11.91 4.15 -6.03
N ALA A 149 12.34 3.99 -4.78
CA ALA A 149 13.65 3.43 -4.45
C ALA A 149 13.81 2.00 -5.01
N ASP A 150 12.80 1.14 -4.79
CA ASP A 150 12.78 -0.22 -5.33
C ASP A 150 12.82 -0.24 -6.87
N PHE A 151 12.08 0.65 -7.53
CA PHE A 151 12.14 0.81 -8.99
C PHE A 151 13.53 1.21 -9.47
N LEU A 152 14.18 2.18 -8.83
CA LEU A 152 15.55 2.61 -9.19
C LEU A 152 16.54 1.46 -9.02
N GLU A 153 16.44 0.69 -7.93
CA GLU A 153 17.28 -0.47 -7.70
C GLU A 153 17.07 -1.57 -8.74
N THR A 154 15.82 -2.00 -8.89
CA THR A 154 15.51 -3.26 -9.60
C THR A 154 15.38 -3.07 -11.13
N VAL A 155 14.85 -1.94 -11.56
CA VAL A 155 14.57 -1.66 -12.98
C VAL A 155 15.65 -0.80 -13.61
N ARG A 156 16.00 0.33 -12.97
CA ARG A 156 17.02 1.27 -13.50
C ARG A 156 18.45 0.85 -13.20
N ARG A 157 18.65 0.00 -12.17
CA ARG A 157 19.97 -0.36 -11.67
C ARG A 157 20.77 0.85 -11.19
N ASP A 158 20.09 1.89 -10.77
CA ASP A 158 20.64 3.09 -10.17
C ASP A 158 20.71 2.93 -8.65
N SER A 159 21.83 2.37 -8.18
CA SER A 159 22.02 2.09 -6.75
C SER A 159 22.19 3.37 -5.92
N ASP A 160 22.69 4.45 -6.50
CA ASP A 160 22.88 5.70 -5.76
C ASP A 160 21.56 6.44 -5.59
N GLY A 161 20.78 6.54 -6.66
CA GLY A 161 19.42 7.07 -6.60
C GLY A 161 18.52 6.25 -5.70
N ALA A 162 18.62 4.92 -5.75
CA ALA A 162 17.88 4.03 -4.87
C ALA A 162 18.19 4.28 -3.39
N GLU A 163 19.49 4.38 -3.02
CA GLU A 163 19.88 4.66 -1.63
C GLU A 163 19.35 6.01 -1.15
N GLU A 164 19.40 7.05 -1.98
CA GLU A 164 18.86 8.35 -1.63
C GLU A 164 17.37 8.26 -1.32
N MET A 165 16.59 7.56 -2.17
CA MET A 165 15.16 7.42 -1.97
C MET A 165 14.83 6.53 -0.75
N TYR A 166 15.58 5.46 -0.48
CA TYR A 166 15.39 4.67 0.75
C TYR A 166 15.64 5.50 2.01
N LYS A 167 16.68 6.32 2.04
CA LYS A 167 16.95 7.27 3.16
C LYS A 167 15.76 8.21 3.35
N ARG A 168 15.30 8.86 2.28
CA ARG A 168 14.14 9.76 2.32
C ARG A 168 12.86 9.06 2.79
N ALA A 169 12.63 7.81 2.39
CA ALA A 169 11.47 7.05 2.86
C ALA A 169 11.51 6.80 4.38
N VAL A 170 12.70 6.51 4.92
CA VAL A 170 12.91 6.33 6.37
C VAL A 170 12.84 7.68 7.12
N GLU A 171 13.28 8.77 6.53
CA GLU A 171 13.17 10.12 7.11
C GLU A 171 11.70 10.57 7.16
N ALA A 172 10.92 10.30 6.10
CA ALA A 172 9.50 10.64 6.01
C ALA A 172 8.63 9.89 7.04
N ASP A 173 8.95 8.62 7.31
CA ASP A 173 8.30 7.83 8.38
C ASP A 173 9.33 6.92 9.06
N PRO A 174 9.96 7.40 10.15
CA PRO A 174 11.02 6.67 10.86
C PRO A 174 10.58 5.36 11.52
N ASN A 175 9.26 5.14 11.66
CA ASN A 175 8.68 3.95 12.24
C ASN A 175 7.96 3.06 11.21
N ASN A 176 8.16 3.30 9.93
CA ASN A 176 7.60 2.47 8.88
C ASN A 176 8.42 1.19 8.71
N ALA A 177 7.91 0.08 9.24
CA ALA A 177 8.61 -1.20 9.20
C ALA A 177 8.97 -1.66 7.77
N ASN A 178 8.09 -1.37 6.78
CA ASN A 178 8.36 -1.71 5.37
C ASN A 178 9.53 -0.89 4.81
N SER A 179 9.54 0.44 5.02
CA SER A 179 10.62 1.31 4.54
C SER A 179 11.96 0.93 5.18
N LEU A 180 11.96 0.68 6.49
CA LEU A 180 13.14 0.23 7.22
C LEU A 180 13.64 -1.13 6.72
N GLY A 181 12.72 -2.09 6.53
CA GLY A 181 13.06 -3.43 6.05
C GLY A 181 13.62 -3.43 4.62
N ASN A 182 13.00 -2.69 3.71
CA ASN A 182 13.48 -2.57 2.32
C ASN A 182 14.86 -1.91 2.26
N TYR A 183 15.07 -0.85 3.04
CA TYR A 183 16.39 -0.21 3.13
C TYR A 183 17.46 -1.15 3.72
N ALA A 184 17.10 -1.95 4.73
CA ALA A 184 17.99 -2.96 5.29
C ALA A 184 18.40 -4.01 4.25
N ASP A 185 17.44 -4.52 3.47
CA ASP A 185 17.69 -5.49 2.40
C ASP A 185 18.61 -4.92 1.30
N PHE A 186 18.39 -3.66 0.90
CA PHE A 186 19.25 -2.95 -0.03
C PHE A 186 20.68 -2.78 0.52
N LEU A 187 20.82 -2.37 1.78
CA LEU A 187 22.14 -2.22 2.42
C LEU A 187 22.89 -3.56 2.49
N GLU A 188 22.19 -4.65 2.79
CA GLU A 188 22.75 -6.01 2.81
C GLU A 188 23.20 -6.46 1.42
N THR A 189 22.27 -6.40 0.45
CA THR A 189 22.44 -7.11 -0.84
C THR A 189 23.21 -6.29 -1.87
N VAL A 190 23.01 -4.97 -1.90
CA VAL A 190 23.61 -4.06 -2.89
C VAL A 190 24.84 -3.36 -2.35
N ARG A 191 24.75 -2.73 -1.17
CA ARG A 191 25.85 -1.96 -0.58
C ARG A 191 26.83 -2.82 0.21
N ARG A 192 26.38 -3.98 0.72
CA ARG A 192 27.13 -4.84 1.63
C ARG A 192 27.57 -4.11 2.90
N ASP A 193 26.79 -3.12 3.31
CA ASP A 193 26.96 -2.39 4.54
C ASP A 193 26.19 -3.09 5.65
N TYR A 194 26.79 -4.14 6.18
CA TYR A 194 26.14 -5.06 7.11
C TYR A 194 25.82 -4.42 8.46
N ASP A 195 26.58 -3.42 8.89
CA ASP A 195 26.33 -2.75 10.17
C ASP A 195 25.07 -1.89 10.10
N ARG A 196 24.96 -1.09 9.04
CA ARG A 196 23.74 -0.30 8.80
C ARG A 196 22.54 -1.17 8.45
N ALA A 197 22.74 -2.28 7.72
CA ALA A 197 21.67 -3.24 7.44
C ALA A 197 21.08 -3.82 8.73
N GLU A 198 21.95 -4.25 9.67
CA GLU A 198 21.51 -4.79 10.95
C GLU A 198 20.71 -3.77 11.77
N GLU A 199 21.18 -2.52 11.81
CA GLU A 199 20.48 -1.44 12.49
C GLU A 199 19.05 -1.26 11.93
N MET A 200 18.92 -1.20 10.58
CA MET A 200 17.62 -1.02 9.93
C MET A 200 16.71 -2.21 10.13
N TYR A 201 17.22 -3.46 10.04
CA TYR A 201 16.41 -4.65 10.35
C TYR A 201 15.89 -4.64 11.80
N LYS A 202 16.75 -4.27 12.75
CA LYS A 202 16.36 -4.14 14.16
C LYS A 202 15.21 -3.16 14.34
N ARG A 203 15.38 -1.95 13.79
CA ARG A 203 14.34 -0.92 13.83
C ARG A 203 13.04 -1.39 13.17
N ALA A 204 13.11 -2.13 12.05
CA ALA A 204 11.92 -2.63 11.34
C ALA A 204 11.10 -3.58 12.22
N VAL A 205 11.75 -4.54 12.93
CA VAL A 205 11.07 -5.51 13.79
C VAL A 205 10.68 -4.93 15.16
N GLU A 206 11.25 -3.80 15.55
CA GLU A 206 10.82 -3.01 16.72
C GLU A 206 9.58 -2.16 16.36
N ALA A 207 9.56 -1.54 15.19
CA ALA A 207 8.45 -0.72 14.71
C ALA A 207 7.17 -1.55 14.48
N ASP A 208 7.29 -2.74 13.92
CA ASP A 208 6.18 -3.71 13.83
C ASP A 208 6.67 -5.12 14.24
N PRO A 209 6.43 -5.50 15.51
CA PRO A 209 6.81 -6.82 16.02
C PRO A 209 6.14 -8.01 15.31
N LYS A 210 5.14 -7.77 14.45
CA LYS A 210 4.43 -8.77 13.65
C LYS A 210 4.73 -8.64 12.15
N TYR A 211 5.70 -7.84 11.77
CA TYR A 211 6.15 -7.71 10.39
C TYR A 211 6.86 -8.98 9.91
N ALA A 212 6.08 -9.95 9.45
CA ALA A 212 6.56 -11.29 9.13
C ALA A 212 7.71 -11.29 8.11
N TRP A 213 7.63 -10.46 7.04
CA TRP A 213 8.71 -10.36 6.06
C TRP A 213 10.01 -9.85 6.69
N GLY A 214 9.96 -8.79 7.50
CA GLY A 214 11.13 -8.23 8.19
C GLY A 214 11.74 -9.20 9.19
N LEU A 215 10.91 -9.90 9.98
CA LEU A 215 11.37 -10.94 10.90
C LEU A 215 12.13 -12.05 10.16
N ARG A 216 11.59 -12.55 9.05
CA ARG A 216 12.24 -13.59 8.23
C ARG A 216 13.56 -13.09 7.63
N LYS A 217 13.58 -11.87 7.07
CA LYS A 217 14.79 -11.28 6.48
C LYS A 217 15.88 -11.07 7.53
N TYR A 218 15.51 -10.53 8.70
CA TYR A 218 16.46 -10.33 9.78
C TYR A 218 17.01 -11.65 10.34
N ALA A 219 16.16 -12.68 10.50
CA ALA A 219 16.61 -14.00 10.89
C ALA A 219 17.65 -14.57 9.90
N HIS A 220 17.36 -14.45 8.60
CA HIS A 220 18.29 -14.88 7.54
C HIS A 220 19.61 -14.12 7.60
N PHE A 221 19.56 -12.80 7.73
CA PHE A 221 20.76 -11.96 7.90
C PHE A 221 21.59 -12.38 9.12
N LEU A 222 20.96 -12.58 10.28
CA LEU A 222 21.64 -13.02 11.50
C LEU A 222 22.29 -14.41 11.31
N GLN A 223 21.62 -15.32 10.62
CA GLN A 223 22.12 -16.67 10.37
C GLN A 223 23.30 -16.69 9.40
N TYR A 224 23.17 -16.05 8.24
CA TYR A 224 24.13 -16.23 7.15
C TYR A 224 25.20 -15.14 7.06
N VAL A 225 24.92 -13.94 7.60
CA VAL A 225 25.87 -12.81 7.54
C VAL A 225 26.57 -12.62 8.89
N ARG A 226 25.81 -12.65 9.99
CA ARG A 226 26.37 -12.43 11.34
C ARG A 226 26.76 -13.73 12.06
N HIS A 227 26.30 -14.87 11.59
CA HIS A 227 26.50 -16.17 12.26
C HIS A 227 26.02 -16.20 13.72
N ASN A 228 25.00 -15.40 14.02
CA ASN A 228 24.37 -15.32 15.33
C ASN A 228 23.13 -16.21 15.37
N TYR A 229 23.34 -17.49 15.62
CA TYR A 229 22.31 -18.52 15.48
C TYR A 229 21.22 -18.40 16.55
N ASP A 230 21.56 -18.01 17.78
CA ASP A 230 20.59 -17.87 18.87
C ASP A 230 19.58 -16.75 18.56
N ARG A 231 20.07 -15.60 18.10
CA ARG A 231 19.18 -14.50 17.70
C ARG A 231 18.43 -14.80 16.41
N ALA A 232 19.03 -15.54 15.49
CA ALA A 232 18.33 -15.96 14.29
C ALA A 232 17.15 -16.87 14.63
N GLU A 233 17.34 -17.82 15.55
CA GLU A 233 16.26 -18.71 16.02
C GLU A 233 15.13 -17.91 16.69
N GLU A 234 15.44 -16.93 17.54
CA GLU A 234 14.45 -16.04 18.14
C GLU A 234 13.59 -15.34 17.05
N MET A 235 14.23 -14.78 16.01
CA MET A 235 13.52 -14.09 14.95
C MET A 235 12.68 -15.03 14.09
N TYR A 236 13.14 -16.28 13.84
CA TYR A 236 12.34 -17.29 13.15
C TYR A 236 11.12 -17.72 13.97
N GLN A 237 11.25 -17.87 15.29
CA GLN A 237 10.11 -18.19 16.16
C GLN A 237 9.05 -17.08 16.10
N ARG A 238 9.47 -15.82 16.24
CA ARG A 238 8.57 -14.65 16.10
C ARG A 238 7.92 -14.58 14.71
N PHE A 239 8.65 -14.93 13.65
CA PHE A 239 8.09 -15.02 12.30
C PHE A 239 6.97 -16.06 12.23
N VAL A 240 7.18 -17.27 12.74
CA VAL A 240 6.18 -18.33 12.76
C VAL A 240 4.93 -17.91 13.54
N GLU A 241 5.09 -17.27 14.69
CA GLU A 241 3.95 -16.74 15.49
C GLU A 241 3.18 -15.64 14.72
N ALA A 242 3.90 -14.74 14.04
CA ALA A 242 3.28 -13.66 13.26
C ALA A 242 2.52 -14.20 12.04
N ASP A 243 3.03 -15.26 11.39
CA ASP A 243 2.42 -15.87 10.21
C ASP A 243 1.23 -16.76 10.58
N HIS A 244 1.32 -17.55 11.66
CA HIS A 244 0.18 -18.31 12.18
C HIS A 244 -0.99 -17.40 12.56
N GLY A 245 -0.75 -16.23 13.10
CA GLY A 245 -1.79 -15.24 13.35
C GLY A 245 -2.51 -14.72 12.09
N ARG A 246 -1.95 -14.89 10.90
CA ARG A 246 -2.59 -14.57 9.60
C ARG A 246 -3.47 -15.73 9.09
N LEU A 247 -3.03 -16.97 9.25
CA LEU A 247 -3.78 -18.15 8.78
C LEU A 247 -5.09 -18.36 9.53
N PHE A 248 -5.13 -18.10 10.84
CA PHE A 248 -6.35 -18.23 11.64
C PHE A 248 -7.34 -17.05 11.50
N ARG A 249 -6.93 -15.90 10.94
CA ARG A 249 -7.85 -14.77 10.67
C ARG A 249 -8.61 -14.89 9.34
N GLY A 250 -8.35 -15.90 8.56
CA GLY A 250 -9.05 -16.20 7.29
C GLY A 250 -10.20 -17.19 7.44
N TRP A 251 -10.45 -17.72 8.65
CA TRP A 251 -11.43 -18.79 8.91
C TRP A 251 -12.43 -18.46 10.04
N SER A 252 -12.48 -17.20 10.50
CA SER A 252 -13.48 -16.74 11.48
C SER A 252 -14.32 -15.59 10.94
#